data_704f5e168e4122f110687e8a887debdd
#
_entry.id   704f5e168e4122f110687e8a887debdd
#
_cell.length_a   1.000
_cell.length_b   1.000
_cell.length_c   1.000
_cell.angle_alpha   90.00
_cell.angle_beta   90.00
_cell.angle_gamma   90.00
#
_symmetry.space_group_name_H-M   'P 1'
#
loop_
_entity.id
_entity.type
_entity.pdbx_description
1 polymer ?
#
loop_
_entity_poly.entity_id
_entity_poly.type
_entity_poly.pdbx_seq_one_letter_code
_entity_poly.pdbx_strand_id
1 'polypeptide(L)'
;DADPQGSSLDWTQRRSQQGLPRLFSAVGLARETLHQEAPELARRADHIIIDGPPRIAALARSALLAAERVLIPVQPSPYDVWASAEMVALIREAQVFLPALRAAFVINRRVSTTIIGREERQSLAEQPLPELRSEIHTR
;
A
#
# COMPACT_ATOMS: atom_id res chain seq x y z
N ASP A 1 -9.37 5.90 -2.26
CA ASP A 1 -9.12 5.99 -0.82
C ASP A 1 -10.06 5.00 -0.11
N ALA A 2 -9.50 3.92 0.40
CA ALA A 2 -10.21 2.87 1.11
C ALA A 2 -10.03 2.97 2.64
N ASP A 3 -9.29 3.97 3.12
CA ASP A 3 -9.18 4.26 4.54
C ASP A 3 -10.38 5.12 4.97
N PRO A 4 -11.14 4.74 6.02
CA PRO A 4 -12.19 5.60 6.59
C PRO A 4 -11.70 6.97 7.05
N GLN A 5 -10.40 7.15 7.31
CA GLN A 5 -9.81 8.45 7.64
C GLN A 5 -9.76 9.41 6.44
N GLY A 6 -9.79 8.91 5.21
CA GLY A 6 -9.90 9.72 4.01
C GLY A 6 -8.70 10.59 3.68
N SER A 7 -7.49 10.23 4.13
CA SER A 7 -6.29 11.08 4.02
C SER A 7 -5.92 11.43 2.59
N SER A 8 -6.01 10.48 1.66
CA SER A 8 -5.72 10.71 0.24
C SER A 8 -6.77 11.59 -0.41
N LEU A 9 -8.03 11.47 -0.01
CA LEU A 9 -9.13 12.32 -0.48
C LEU A 9 -8.94 13.75 0.00
N ASP A 10 -8.65 13.96 1.28
CA ASP A 10 -8.38 15.27 1.87
C ASP A 10 -7.17 15.95 1.21
N TRP A 11 -6.11 15.21 0.93
CA TRP A 11 -4.94 15.74 0.23
C TRP A 11 -5.31 16.28 -1.16
N THR A 12 -6.16 15.55 -1.91
CA THR A 12 -6.62 15.96 -3.23
C THR A 12 -7.48 17.24 -3.15
N GLN A 13 -8.33 17.34 -2.14
CA GLN A 13 -9.15 18.54 -1.90
C GLN A 13 -8.28 19.77 -1.57
N ARG A 14 -7.30 19.61 -0.67
CA ARG A 14 -6.37 20.70 -0.30
C ARG A 14 -5.61 21.23 -1.51
N ARG A 15 -5.12 20.33 -2.39
CA ARG A 15 -4.48 20.76 -3.65
C ARG A 15 -5.41 21.62 -4.51
N SER A 16 -6.67 21.21 -4.66
CA SER A 16 -7.67 21.97 -5.43
C SER A 16 -7.95 23.33 -4.81
N GLN A 17 -8.06 23.41 -3.49
CA GLN A 17 -8.26 24.68 -2.76
C GLN A 17 -7.08 25.64 -2.92
N GLN A 18 -5.86 25.12 -3.06
CA GLN A 18 -4.63 25.90 -3.29
C GLN A 18 -4.42 26.27 -4.76
N GLY A 19 -5.37 25.96 -5.65
CA GLY A 19 -5.23 26.21 -7.08
C GLY A 19 -4.17 25.35 -7.77
N LEU A 20 -3.68 24.28 -7.13
CA LEU A 20 -2.70 23.39 -7.71
C LEU A 20 -3.34 22.41 -8.70
N PRO A 21 -2.66 22.03 -9.77
CA PRO A 21 -3.21 21.11 -10.75
C PRO A 21 -3.52 19.73 -10.14
N ARG A 22 -4.65 19.16 -10.54
CA ARG A 22 -5.03 17.80 -10.17
C ARG A 22 -4.04 16.81 -10.82
N LEU A 23 -3.47 15.91 -10.02
CA LEU A 23 -2.56 14.87 -10.52
C LEU A 23 -3.29 13.57 -10.87
N PHE A 24 -4.37 13.26 -10.13
CA PHE A 24 -5.21 12.08 -10.33
C PHE A 24 -6.62 12.36 -9.78
N SER A 25 -7.56 11.50 -10.10
CA SER A 25 -8.90 11.52 -9.50
C SER A 25 -8.91 10.65 -8.25
N ALA A 26 -9.39 11.17 -7.13
CA ALA A 26 -9.57 10.42 -5.90
C ALA A 26 -11.06 10.17 -5.64
N VAL A 27 -11.37 8.95 -5.21
CA VAL A 27 -12.72 8.51 -4.81
C VAL A 27 -12.61 7.86 -3.43
N GLY A 28 -13.49 8.24 -2.51
CA GLY A 28 -13.60 7.58 -1.21
C GLY A 28 -14.45 6.31 -1.34
N LEU A 29 -13.88 5.15 -0.97
CA LEU A 29 -14.55 3.85 -1.05
C LEU A 29 -14.13 2.94 0.11
N ALA A 30 -14.39 3.39 1.32
CA ALA A 30 -14.10 2.65 2.55
C ALA A 30 -15.22 1.64 2.88
N ARG A 31 -15.41 0.64 2.01
CA ARG A 31 -16.46 -0.38 2.13
C ARG A 31 -15.90 -1.77 1.90
N GLU A 32 -16.43 -2.76 2.60
CA GLU A 32 -16.06 -4.17 2.42
C GLU A 32 -16.43 -4.73 1.04
N THR A 33 -17.27 -4.02 0.28
CA THR A 33 -17.65 -4.32 -1.11
C THR A 33 -16.71 -3.71 -2.15
N LEU A 34 -15.59 -3.11 -1.75
CA LEU A 34 -14.64 -2.43 -2.65
C LEU A 34 -14.24 -3.31 -3.85
N HIS A 35 -14.01 -4.60 -3.63
CA HIS A 35 -13.63 -5.56 -4.68
C HIS A 35 -14.70 -5.72 -5.77
N GLN A 36 -15.97 -5.43 -5.47
CA GLN A 36 -17.07 -5.48 -6.45
C GLN A 36 -17.17 -4.17 -7.24
N GLU A 37 -16.80 -3.05 -6.63
CA GLU A 37 -16.93 -1.71 -7.21
C GLU A 37 -15.68 -1.27 -7.98
N ALA A 38 -14.50 -1.73 -7.56
CA ALA A 38 -13.22 -1.39 -8.18
C ALA A 38 -13.14 -1.70 -9.69
N PRO A 39 -13.66 -2.82 -10.22
CA PRO A 39 -13.65 -3.11 -11.65
C PRO A 39 -14.39 -2.07 -12.49
N GLU A 40 -15.47 -1.48 -11.99
CA GLU A 40 -16.19 -0.41 -12.70
C GLU A 40 -15.38 0.88 -12.79
N LEU A 41 -14.64 1.20 -11.72
CA LEU A 41 -13.72 2.33 -11.71
C LEU A 41 -12.54 2.10 -12.65
N ALA A 42 -12.06 0.85 -12.74
CA ALA A 42 -10.94 0.46 -13.59
C ALA A 42 -11.20 0.69 -15.09
N ARG A 43 -12.45 0.65 -15.54
CA ARG A 43 -12.80 0.92 -16.93
C ARG A 43 -12.52 2.37 -17.38
N ARG A 44 -12.29 3.27 -16.44
CA ARG A 44 -12.13 4.72 -16.66
C ARG A 44 -10.73 5.23 -16.35
N ALA A 45 -9.78 4.34 -16.07
CA ALA A 45 -8.43 4.69 -15.69
C ALA A 45 -7.43 3.64 -16.18
N ASP A 46 -6.24 4.06 -16.59
CA ASP A 46 -5.15 3.16 -16.97
C ASP A 46 -4.59 2.40 -15.78
N HIS A 47 -4.60 3.03 -14.60
CA HIS A 47 -4.16 2.47 -13.33
C HIS A 47 -5.05 2.92 -12.19
N ILE A 48 -5.29 2.01 -11.24
CA ILE A 48 -5.94 2.31 -9.96
C ILE A 48 -4.97 2.01 -8.84
N ILE A 49 -4.84 2.96 -7.92
CA ILE A 49 -4.13 2.79 -6.65
C ILE A 49 -5.18 2.75 -5.55
N ILE A 50 -5.20 1.65 -4.79
CA ILE A 50 -6.04 1.50 -3.61
C ILE A 50 -5.19 1.87 -2.39
N ASP A 51 -5.49 3.01 -1.78
CA ASP A 51 -4.90 3.41 -0.50
C ASP A 51 -5.69 2.75 0.62
N GLY A 52 -5.10 1.71 1.20
CA GLY A 52 -5.78 0.78 2.10
C GLY A 52 -5.66 1.17 3.58
N PRO A 53 -6.62 0.75 4.42
CA PRO A 53 -6.60 1.03 5.85
C PRO A 53 -5.51 0.23 6.57
N PRO A 54 -4.88 0.81 7.61
CA PRO A 54 -3.76 0.16 8.29
C PRO A 54 -4.14 -1.06 9.13
N ARG A 55 -5.40 -1.26 9.53
CA ARG A 55 -5.79 -2.27 10.53
C ARG A 55 -7.21 -2.84 10.41
N ILE A 56 -7.92 -2.65 9.33
CA ILE A 56 -9.29 -3.17 9.19
C ILE A 56 -9.26 -4.41 8.30
N ALA A 57 -9.21 -5.59 8.92
CA ALA A 57 -9.02 -6.88 8.21
C ALA A 57 -10.02 -7.14 7.07
N ALA A 58 -11.31 -6.87 7.27
CA ALA A 58 -12.33 -7.09 6.24
C ALA A 58 -12.13 -6.18 5.02
N LEU A 59 -11.84 -4.91 5.26
CA LEU A 59 -11.58 -3.92 4.21
C LEU A 59 -10.26 -4.19 3.50
N ALA A 60 -9.22 -4.59 4.25
CA ALA A 60 -7.94 -5.00 3.66
C ALA A 60 -8.11 -6.24 2.76
N ARG A 61 -8.89 -7.24 3.19
CA ARG A 61 -9.21 -8.41 2.36
C ARG A 61 -9.92 -7.99 1.07
N SER A 62 -10.91 -7.10 1.16
CA SER A 62 -11.60 -6.58 -0.01
C SER A 62 -10.65 -5.85 -0.97
N ALA A 63 -9.73 -5.04 -0.45
CA ALA A 63 -8.72 -4.37 -1.25
C ALA A 63 -7.78 -5.37 -1.96
N LEU A 64 -7.35 -6.42 -1.25
CA LEU A 64 -6.51 -7.49 -1.82
C LEU A 64 -7.23 -8.24 -2.95
N LEU A 65 -8.52 -8.50 -2.81
CA LEU A 65 -9.33 -9.16 -3.85
C LEU A 65 -9.46 -8.32 -5.13
N ALA A 66 -9.33 -7.00 -5.02
CA ALA A 66 -9.36 -6.06 -6.15
C ALA A 66 -7.98 -5.77 -6.75
N ALA A 67 -6.90 -6.21 -6.09
CA ALA A 67 -5.54 -5.84 -6.46
C ALA A 67 -4.85 -6.91 -7.31
N GLU A 68 -4.03 -6.48 -8.26
CA GLU A 68 -3.06 -7.33 -8.96
C GLU A 68 -1.69 -7.30 -8.26
N ARG A 69 -1.38 -6.16 -7.62
CA ARG A 69 -0.09 -5.90 -6.97
C ARG A 69 -0.31 -5.19 -5.66
N VAL A 70 0.47 -5.59 -4.66
CA VAL A 70 0.46 -4.98 -3.32
C VAL A 70 1.84 -4.43 -3.02
N LEU A 71 1.90 -3.17 -2.64
CA LEU A 71 3.10 -2.54 -2.11
C LEU A 71 2.93 -2.33 -0.62
N ILE A 72 3.88 -2.81 0.16
CA ILE A 72 3.91 -2.65 1.62
C ILE A 72 5.01 -1.65 1.96
N PRO A 73 4.67 -0.37 2.22
CA PRO A 73 5.65 0.60 2.63
C PRO A 73 6.12 0.29 4.05
N VAL A 74 7.42 0.15 4.23
CA VAL A 74 8.06 -0.03 5.54
C VAL A 74 9.14 1.01 5.74
N GLN A 75 9.27 1.52 6.97
CA GLN A 75 10.44 2.31 7.32
C GLN A 75 11.61 1.36 7.58
N PRO A 76 12.86 1.86 7.46
CA PRO A 76 14.03 1.08 7.85
C PRO A 76 14.07 0.90 9.37
N SER A 77 13.28 -0.03 9.88
CA SER A 77 13.13 -0.35 11.31
C SER A 77 12.65 -1.79 11.46
N PRO A 78 13.29 -2.61 12.31
CA PRO A 78 12.81 -3.96 12.60
C PRO A 78 11.37 -4.00 13.10
N TYR A 79 10.93 -2.97 13.83
CA TYR A 79 9.56 -2.87 14.35
C TYR A 79 8.52 -2.72 13.22
N ASP A 80 8.83 -1.94 12.18
CA ASP A 80 7.94 -1.78 11.02
C ASP A 80 7.83 -3.09 10.22
N VAL A 81 8.94 -3.81 10.08
CA VAL A 81 8.96 -5.12 9.45
C VAL A 81 8.10 -6.12 10.23
N TRP A 82 8.20 -6.15 11.55
CA TRP A 82 7.35 -7.00 12.38
C TRP A 82 5.87 -6.59 12.33
N ALA A 83 5.59 -5.29 12.35
CA ALA A 83 4.23 -4.78 12.23
C ALA A 83 3.56 -5.15 10.89
N SER A 84 4.35 -5.41 9.85
CA SER A 84 3.84 -5.86 8.55
C SER A 84 3.44 -7.34 8.50
N ALA A 85 3.77 -8.13 9.52
CA ALA A 85 3.54 -9.58 9.52
C ALA A 85 2.05 -9.96 9.34
N GLU A 86 1.13 -9.19 9.91
CA GLU A 86 -0.32 -9.39 9.72
C GLU A 86 -0.72 -9.20 8.25
N MET A 87 -0.20 -8.15 7.60
CA MET A 87 -0.46 -7.87 6.19
C MET A 87 0.13 -8.99 5.30
N VAL A 88 1.33 -9.46 5.61
CA VAL A 88 1.96 -10.59 4.90
C VAL A 88 1.11 -11.85 5.02
N ALA A 89 0.56 -12.14 6.21
CA ALA A 89 -0.32 -13.28 6.43
C ALA A 89 -1.62 -13.15 5.59
N LEU A 90 -2.26 -11.98 5.58
CA LEU A 90 -3.44 -11.70 4.77
C LEU A 90 -3.17 -11.84 3.26
N ILE A 91 -2.02 -11.37 2.79
CA ILE A 91 -1.62 -11.52 1.39
C ILE A 91 -1.44 -12.99 1.03
N ARG A 92 -0.81 -13.79 1.88
CA ARG A 92 -0.64 -15.22 1.65
C ARG A 92 -1.99 -15.97 1.63
N GLU A 93 -2.89 -15.60 2.51
CA GLU A 93 -4.26 -16.12 2.51
C GLU A 93 -4.95 -15.79 1.19
N ALA A 94 -4.85 -14.54 0.72
CA ALA A 94 -5.43 -14.11 -0.55
C ALA A 94 -4.80 -14.82 -1.76
N GLN A 95 -3.49 -15.07 -1.74
CA GLN A 95 -2.77 -15.76 -2.83
C GLN A 95 -3.22 -17.21 -3.05
N VAL A 96 -3.86 -17.84 -2.05
CA VAL A 96 -4.47 -19.17 -2.23
C VAL A 96 -5.58 -19.12 -3.28
N PHE A 97 -6.36 -18.04 -3.30
CA PHE A 97 -7.48 -17.83 -4.23
C PHE A 97 -7.07 -17.01 -5.47
N LEU A 98 -6.04 -16.19 -5.33
CA LEU A 98 -5.51 -15.28 -6.35
C LEU A 98 -4.02 -15.55 -6.59
N PRO A 99 -3.65 -16.66 -7.27
CA PRO A 99 -2.23 -17.03 -7.46
C PRO A 99 -1.42 -15.99 -8.26
N ALA A 100 -2.09 -15.14 -9.02
CA ALA A 100 -1.46 -14.07 -9.79
C ALA A 100 -1.12 -12.81 -8.95
N LEU A 101 -1.68 -12.69 -7.74
CA LEU A 101 -1.41 -11.55 -6.84
C LEU A 101 0.08 -11.49 -6.49
N ARG A 102 0.71 -10.36 -6.78
CA ARG A 102 2.11 -10.08 -6.46
C ARG A 102 2.19 -9.07 -5.32
N ALA A 103 3.14 -9.27 -4.42
CA ALA A 103 3.38 -8.34 -3.33
C ALA A 103 4.87 -8.11 -3.13
N ALA A 104 5.22 -6.89 -2.69
CA ALA A 104 6.60 -6.53 -2.39
C ALA A 104 6.66 -5.46 -1.31
N PHE A 105 7.73 -5.46 -0.55
CA PHE A 105 8.08 -4.35 0.33
C PHE A 105 8.69 -3.19 -0.45
N VAL A 106 8.41 -1.97 -0.02
CA VAL A 106 9.08 -0.76 -0.49
C VAL A 106 9.61 0.02 0.71
N ILE A 107 10.93 0.27 0.72
CA ILE A 107 11.54 1.07 1.78
C ILE A 107 11.12 2.53 1.60
N ASN A 108 10.50 3.07 2.64
CA ASN A 108 10.03 4.45 2.73
C ASN A 108 10.82 5.21 3.81
N ARG A 109 11.00 6.51 3.62
CA ARG A 109 11.70 7.41 4.57
C ARG A 109 13.14 6.99 4.89
N ARG A 110 13.86 6.47 3.91
CA ARG A 110 15.27 6.16 4.09
C ARG A 110 16.08 7.44 4.29
N VAL A 111 16.91 7.44 5.33
CA VAL A 111 17.92 8.49 5.58
C VAL A 111 19.24 8.01 5.02
N SER A 112 19.81 8.75 4.05
CA SER A 112 21.00 8.33 3.25
C SER A 112 22.28 8.13 4.07
N THR A 113 22.33 8.63 5.31
CA THR A 113 23.56 8.72 6.13
C THR A 113 23.68 7.66 7.23
N THR A 114 22.70 6.76 7.41
CA THR A 114 22.72 5.83 8.53
C THR A 114 23.28 4.45 8.15
N ILE A 115 24.22 3.97 8.96
CA ILE A 115 24.83 2.61 8.91
C ILE A 115 23.79 1.50 9.18
N ILE A 116 22.65 1.86 9.74
CA ILE A 116 21.54 0.99 10.16
C ILE A 116 20.94 0.15 8.98
N GLY A 117 21.11 0.59 7.74
CA GLY A 117 20.49 -0.05 6.57
C GLY A 117 20.96 -1.49 6.23
N ARG A 118 21.96 -2.08 6.91
CA ARG A 118 22.37 -3.47 6.66
C ARG A 118 21.55 -4.47 7.47
N GLU A 119 21.35 -4.22 8.75
CA GLU A 119 20.56 -5.09 9.64
C GLU A 119 19.10 -5.12 9.24
N GLU A 120 18.60 -3.99 8.76
CA GLU A 120 17.23 -3.84 8.29
C GLU A 120 16.97 -4.62 7.00
N ARG A 121 17.89 -4.57 6.04
CA ARG A 121 17.81 -5.40 4.81
C ARG A 121 17.88 -6.88 5.13
N GLN A 122 18.64 -7.26 6.15
CA GLN A 122 18.69 -8.62 6.60
C GLN A 122 17.37 -9.09 7.18
N SER A 123 16.73 -8.25 7.98
CA SER A 123 15.38 -8.53 8.52
C SER A 123 14.30 -8.61 7.44
N LEU A 124 14.41 -7.79 6.37
CA LEU A 124 13.53 -7.89 5.21
C LEU A 124 13.83 -9.11 4.35
N ALA A 125 15.09 -9.49 4.21
CA ALA A 125 15.49 -10.70 3.46
C ALA A 125 14.99 -12.01 4.10
N GLU A 126 14.71 -12.00 5.40
CA GLU A 126 14.08 -13.09 6.12
C GLU A 126 12.57 -13.18 5.90
N GLN A 127 11.97 -12.11 5.34
CA GLN A 127 10.53 -12.08 5.05
C GLN A 127 10.22 -12.86 3.76
N PRO A 128 9.02 -13.43 3.68
CA PRO A 128 8.63 -14.27 2.55
C PRO A 128 8.25 -13.50 1.27
N LEU A 129 8.31 -12.18 1.28
CA LEU A 129 8.01 -11.31 0.15
C LEU A 129 9.28 -10.57 -0.31
N PRO A 130 9.45 -10.32 -1.62
CA PRO A 130 10.59 -9.59 -2.13
C PRO A 130 10.55 -8.11 -1.73
N GLU A 131 11.72 -7.50 -1.64
CA GLU A 131 11.91 -6.06 -1.53
C GLU A 131 12.07 -5.45 -2.94
N LEU A 132 11.46 -4.30 -3.17
CA LEU A 132 11.71 -3.52 -4.38
C LEU A 132 13.11 -2.88 -4.33
N ARG A 133 13.76 -2.79 -5.48
CA ARG A 133 15.05 -2.08 -5.61
C ARG A 133 14.92 -0.57 -5.45
N SER A 134 13.73 -0.02 -5.72
CA SER A 134 13.44 1.40 -5.56
C SER A 134 13.11 1.72 -4.11
N GLU A 135 13.67 2.81 -3.61
CA GLU A 135 13.51 3.30 -2.25
C GLU A 135 13.00 4.75 -2.27
N ILE A 136 12.26 5.15 -1.24
CA ILE A 136 11.78 6.51 -1.05
C ILE A 136 12.59 7.15 0.08
N HIS A 137 13.33 8.19 -0.27
CA HIS A 137 14.17 8.91 0.69
C HIS A 137 13.42 10.05 1.37
N THR A 138 13.78 10.35 2.62
CA THR A 138 13.37 11.59 3.30
C THR A 138 14.09 12.77 2.64
N ARG A 139 13.35 13.83 2.34
CA ARG A 139 13.91 15.11 1.91
C ARG A 139 14.38 15.93 3.08
#